data_82d1a78254214b9b635458d908a33af4
#
_entry.id   82d1a78254214b9b635458d908a33af4
#
_cell.length_a   1.000
_cell.length_b   1.000
_cell.length_c   1.000
_cell.angle_alpha   90.00
_cell.angle_beta   90.00
_cell.angle_gamma   90.00
#
_symmetry.space_group_name_H-M   'P 1'
#
loop_
_entity.id
_entity.type
_entity.pdbx_description
1 polymer ?
#
loop_
_entity_poly.entity_id
_entity_poly.type
_entity_poly.pdbx_seq_one_letter_code
_entity_poly.pdbx_strand_id
1 'polypeptide(L)'
;MIWSNLWSLLSALSSVAPPNELQDIQNDASLEETTKLYNESFFSEVGFTEDNSIISSRSYGRAADCPRSLKFGDGPPKDCVKPTDPNNKPKTEMEKWFTKEMFEDLFPFANLGWGPHECWPYSYEAFVIAARYFPEFGASSPNSVYTPEENYKRDLAAFFAHAIQETGENNIALYTSLQEDEASNCFYRGGFYNWFEGGPTSSFMETAAPGYQPSHGEHCALQGKYCSEAAQIDFFYPCHNETMQSKEAPHIGCYFGRGAIQISYNYNYGQFQEWLETQKIKVNLLKNPNLVMTKMDPPLAVLASLWFYMTPQPPKPAMHDIVMGDWNAGAKNREAGYDGPMFGPTSLIINNECSGEDKENPGGPGESRRIKAFKWFCGYFGVPAGSDKTLSCKDMPVKLDQIQYNYSWQPDWSNTWKEIPCDCAPAPYGGLIYYFDPDYYPKKFSDLNELNRWKCVVSIYVNPSMYSMENKTSACLNY
;
A
#
# COMPACT_ATOMS: atom_id res chain seq x y z
N MET A 1 27.68 25.55 -4.47
CA MET A 1 27.23 26.93 -4.81
C MET A 1 25.76 27.01 -5.24
N ILE A 2 25.10 25.93 -5.62
CA ILE A 2 23.67 25.92 -5.99
C ILE A 2 22.75 25.89 -4.74
N TRP A 3 23.19 25.32 -3.65
CA TRP A 3 22.39 25.19 -2.40
C TRP A 3 22.25 26.47 -1.59
N SER A 4 23.19 27.40 -1.69
CA SER A 4 23.09 28.68 -0.94
C SER A 4 22.04 29.64 -1.53
N ASN A 5 21.72 29.53 -2.80
CA ASN A 5 20.70 30.38 -3.45
C ASN A 5 19.26 29.85 -3.23
N LEU A 6 19.09 28.54 -2.98
CA LEU A 6 17.78 27.99 -2.66
C LEU A 6 17.29 28.42 -1.27
N TRP A 7 18.21 28.53 -0.30
CA TRP A 7 17.86 28.97 1.07
C TRP A 7 17.43 30.45 1.13
N SER A 8 18.00 31.31 0.29
CA SER A 8 17.58 32.72 0.23
C SER A 8 16.22 32.91 -0.43
N LEU A 9 15.82 32.03 -1.35
CA LEU A 9 14.48 32.01 -1.95
C LEU A 9 13.41 31.46 -0.95
N LEU A 10 13.78 30.47 -0.14
CA LEU A 10 12.93 29.92 0.91
C LEU A 10 12.59 30.94 2.00
N SER A 11 13.54 31.80 2.38
CA SER A 11 13.31 32.85 3.38
C SER A 11 12.42 34.01 2.89
N ALA A 12 12.37 34.25 1.59
CA ALA A 12 11.54 35.31 0.99
C ALA A 12 10.05 34.91 0.84
N LEU A 13 9.75 33.61 0.81
CA LEU A 13 8.39 33.11 0.64
C LEU A 13 7.66 32.83 1.96
N SER A 14 8.36 32.83 3.10
CA SER A 14 7.76 32.61 4.43
C SER A 14 7.03 33.85 5.02
N SER A 15 6.99 34.98 4.30
CA SER A 15 6.45 36.23 4.79
C SER A 15 5.04 36.62 4.28
N VAL A 16 4.36 35.73 3.55
CA VAL A 16 2.98 35.98 3.09
C VAL A 16 2.01 35.12 3.90
N ALA A 17 1.54 35.64 5.03
CA ALA A 17 0.40 35.09 5.74
C ALA A 17 -0.92 35.58 5.09
N PRO A 18 -1.94 34.77 4.96
CA PRO A 18 -3.26 35.19 4.51
C PRO A 18 -3.98 35.98 5.62
N PRO A 19 -4.84 36.94 5.28
CA PRO A 19 -5.57 37.74 6.26
C PRO A 19 -6.64 36.89 6.98
N ASN A 20 -6.75 37.15 8.30
CA ASN A 20 -7.81 36.65 9.16
C ASN A 20 -9.16 37.26 8.76
N GLU A 21 -10.10 36.43 8.38
CA GLU A 21 -11.53 36.71 8.54
C GLU A 21 -12.24 35.42 8.97
N LEU A 22 -12.41 35.28 10.27
CA LEU A 22 -13.35 34.35 10.89
C LEU A 22 -13.91 35.01 12.15
N GLN A 23 -14.99 35.76 11.97
CA GLN A 23 -15.93 36.01 13.05
C GLN A 23 -17.36 35.92 12.54
N ASP A 24 -18.17 35.21 13.37
CA ASP A 24 -19.62 35.16 13.38
C ASP A 24 -20.33 34.17 12.42
N ILE A 25 -20.56 32.98 12.90
CA ILE A 25 -21.86 32.31 12.76
C ILE A 25 -22.15 31.56 14.08
N GLN A 26 -22.94 32.16 14.93
CA GLN A 26 -23.68 31.48 16.00
C GLN A 26 -25.14 31.35 15.58
N ASN A 27 -25.68 30.16 15.89
CA ASN A 27 -27.08 29.77 15.97
C ASN A 27 -27.84 29.47 14.68
N ASP A 28 -28.04 28.19 14.45
CA ASP A 28 -29.30 27.70 13.88
C ASP A 28 -29.69 26.32 14.44
N ALA A 29 -30.81 26.30 15.17
CA ALA A 29 -31.37 25.12 15.83
C ALA A 29 -32.14 24.20 14.86
N SER A 30 -31.98 24.38 13.55
CA SER A 30 -32.70 23.60 12.52
C SER A 30 -31.94 22.39 11.99
N LEU A 31 -30.65 22.22 12.41
CA LEU A 31 -29.82 21.10 11.91
C LEU A 31 -30.10 19.75 12.59
N GLU A 32 -30.60 19.76 13.82
CA GLU A 32 -30.90 18.50 14.54
C GLU A 32 -32.18 17.79 14.06
N GLU A 33 -33.15 18.52 13.55
CA GLU A 33 -34.40 17.92 13.04
C GLU A 33 -34.25 17.33 11.62
N THR A 34 -33.38 17.90 10.80
CA THR A 34 -33.10 17.40 9.45
C THR A 34 -32.26 16.12 9.49
N THR A 35 -31.37 15.98 10.46
CA THR A 35 -30.52 14.79 10.62
C THR A 35 -31.34 13.57 11.09
N LYS A 36 -32.40 13.81 11.86
CA LYS A 36 -33.28 12.73 12.34
C LYS A 36 -34.19 12.17 11.25
N LEU A 37 -34.68 13.03 10.36
CA LEU A 37 -35.52 12.62 9.22
C LEU A 37 -34.74 11.90 8.11
N TYR A 38 -33.46 12.18 7.96
CA TYR A 38 -32.62 11.52 6.97
C TYR A 38 -32.22 10.09 7.40
N ASN A 39 -32.08 9.85 8.71
CA ASN A 39 -31.73 8.52 9.22
C ASN A 39 -32.89 7.52 9.19
N GLU A 40 -34.15 7.96 9.30
CA GLU A 40 -35.30 7.03 9.32
C GLU A 40 -35.78 6.62 7.92
N SER A 41 -35.53 7.43 6.86
CA SER A 41 -35.94 7.08 5.50
C SER A 41 -34.91 6.22 4.75
N PHE A 42 -33.64 6.30 5.11
CA PHE A 42 -32.58 5.55 4.44
C PHE A 42 -32.58 4.06 4.85
N PHE A 43 -33.02 3.72 6.05
CA PHE A 43 -33.09 2.34 6.52
C PHE A 43 -34.33 1.57 6.06
N SER A 44 -35.33 2.23 5.47
CA SER A 44 -36.56 1.56 5.00
C SER A 44 -36.56 1.15 3.51
N GLU A 45 -35.62 1.62 2.71
CA GLU A 45 -35.53 1.29 1.28
C GLU A 45 -34.39 0.33 0.89
N VAL A 46 -33.43 0.09 1.77
CA VAL A 46 -32.47 -0.98 1.59
C VAL A 46 -33.03 -2.22 2.26
N GLY A 47 -33.73 -3.03 1.51
CA GLY A 47 -34.20 -4.32 1.97
C GLY A 47 -33.03 -5.20 2.41
N PHE A 48 -32.64 -5.10 3.66
CA PHE A 48 -31.85 -6.13 4.31
C PHE A 48 -32.79 -7.33 4.49
N THR A 49 -32.76 -8.24 3.54
CA THR A 49 -33.20 -9.60 3.84
C THR A 49 -32.30 -10.11 4.97
N GLU A 50 -32.92 -10.41 6.09
CA GLU A 50 -32.31 -11.10 7.22
C GLU A 50 -31.81 -12.48 6.77
N ASP A 51 -30.62 -12.51 6.20
CA ASP A 51 -29.82 -13.72 6.04
C ASP A 51 -28.54 -13.61 6.89
N ASN A 52 -28.68 -12.98 8.06
CA ASN A 52 -27.67 -12.93 9.11
C ASN A 52 -27.70 -14.16 10.02
N SER A 53 -28.38 -15.21 9.62
CA SER A 53 -28.32 -16.47 10.35
C SER A 53 -27.37 -17.41 9.64
N ILE A 54 -26.35 -17.79 10.38
CA ILE A 54 -25.33 -18.79 10.09
C ILE A 54 -24.03 -18.16 9.57
N ILE A 55 -23.35 -17.35 10.38
CA ILE A 55 -21.94 -17.60 10.56
C ILE A 55 -21.87 -18.96 11.25
N SER A 56 -22.02 -20.04 10.46
CA SER A 56 -21.64 -21.35 10.93
C SER A 56 -20.21 -21.20 11.40
N SER A 57 -19.89 -21.68 12.55
CA SER A 57 -18.55 -21.86 13.06
C SER A 57 -17.81 -22.77 12.06
N ARG A 58 -17.37 -22.21 10.92
CA ARG A 58 -16.40 -22.86 10.05
C ARG A 58 -15.22 -23.13 10.94
N SER A 59 -14.97 -24.37 11.22
CA SER A 59 -13.78 -24.78 11.93
C SER A 59 -12.62 -24.41 11.01
N TYR A 60 -11.98 -23.26 11.25
CA TYR A 60 -10.71 -22.94 10.64
C TYR A 60 -9.67 -23.88 11.23
N GLY A 61 -9.48 -25.06 10.66
CA GLY A 61 -8.56 -26.08 11.14
C GLY A 61 -7.22 -25.50 11.62
N ARG A 62 -6.42 -26.24 12.31
CA ARG A 62 -5.12 -25.77 12.79
C ARG A 62 -4.08 -25.81 11.65
N ALA A 63 -3.12 -24.90 11.65
CA ALA A 63 -2.00 -24.89 10.71
C ALA A 63 -1.23 -26.24 10.71
N ALA A 64 -1.18 -26.92 11.86
CA ALA A 64 -0.52 -28.20 12.00
C ALA A 64 -1.15 -29.33 11.15
N ASP A 65 -2.39 -29.16 10.75
CA ASP A 65 -3.14 -30.15 9.95
C ASP A 65 -2.92 -29.94 8.44
N CYS A 66 -2.25 -28.87 8.03
CA CYS A 66 -2.00 -28.55 6.63
C CYS A 66 -0.81 -29.32 6.05
N PRO A 67 -0.86 -29.66 4.74
CA PRO A 67 0.31 -30.16 4.03
C PRO A 67 1.46 -29.16 4.17
N ARG A 68 2.66 -29.66 4.37
CA ARG A 68 3.83 -28.80 4.54
C ARG A 68 4.29 -28.28 3.20
N SER A 69 4.41 -26.98 3.07
CA SER A 69 5.10 -26.33 1.97
C SER A 69 6.55 -26.80 1.88
N LEU A 70 7.08 -26.85 0.67
CA LEU A 70 8.48 -27.18 0.45
C LEU A 70 9.35 -26.13 1.14
N LYS A 71 10.36 -26.60 1.87
CA LYS A 71 11.41 -25.73 2.38
C LYS A 71 12.43 -25.47 1.29
N PHE A 72 12.74 -24.21 1.08
CA PHE A 72 13.73 -23.78 0.10
C PHE A 72 14.90 -23.06 0.77
N GLY A 73 16.14 -23.37 0.31
CA GLY A 73 17.36 -22.80 0.88
C GLY A 73 17.87 -23.53 2.12
N ASP A 74 18.89 -22.94 2.74
CA ASP A 74 19.65 -23.59 3.82
C ASP A 74 19.01 -23.41 5.21
N GLY A 75 17.86 -22.75 5.30
CA GLY A 75 17.20 -22.46 6.56
C GLY A 75 17.71 -21.21 7.26
N PRO A 76 17.29 -20.98 8.51
CA PRO A 76 17.66 -19.80 9.28
C PRO A 76 19.16 -19.62 9.38
N PRO A 77 19.68 -18.37 9.24
CA PRO A 77 21.11 -18.11 9.35
C PRO A 77 21.61 -18.46 10.76
N LYS A 78 22.87 -18.89 10.86
CA LYS A 78 23.50 -19.20 12.15
C LYS A 78 23.65 -17.94 13.01
N ASP A 79 23.97 -16.80 12.36
CA ASP A 79 24.08 -15.51 13.00
C ASP A 79 22.75 -14.77 12.82
N CYS A 80 21.91 -14.86 13.84
CA CYS A 80 20.56 -14.31 13.79
C CYS A 80 20.57 -12.81 14.06
N VAL A 81 20.15 -12.02 13.07
CA VAL A 81 19.84 -10.59 13.24
C VAL A 81 18.36 -10.45 13.56
N LYS A 82 18.05 -10.11 14.82
CA LYS A 82 16.68 -9.91 15.26
C LYS A 82 16.16 -8.54 14.83
N PRO A 83 14.84 -8.42 14.52
CA PRO A 83 14.24 -7.14 14.24
C PRO A 83 14.29 -6.22 15.47
N THR A 84 14.64 -4.98 15.26
CA THR A 84 14.68 -3.94 16.30
C THR A 84 14.08 -2.65 15.78
N ASP A 85 13.64 -1.79 16.70
CA ASP A 85 13.18 -0.45 16.37
C ASP A 85 14.18 0.59 16.87
N PRO A 86 14.94 1.24 15.98
CA PRO A 86 15.89 2.29 16.36
C PRO A 86 15.22 3.53 16.96
N ASN A 87 13.93 3.71 16.71
CA ASN A 87 13.14 4.83 17.22
C ASN A 87 12.39 4.51 18.52
N ASN A 88 12.41 3.25 18.95
CA ASN A 88 11.75 2.79 20.16
C ASN A 88 10.28 3.24 20.25
N LYS A 89 9.53 3.06 19.15
CA LYS A 89 8.12 3.47 19.05
C LYS A 89 7.24 2.67 20.03
N PRO A 90 6.17 3.28 20.58
CA PRO A 90 5.27 2.60 21.51
C PRO A 90 4.51 1.47 20.80
N LYS A 91 4.07 0.50 21.57
CA LYS A 91 3.17 -0.57 21.11
C LYS A 91 1.86 0.00 20.61
N THR A 92 1.32 -0.60 19.55
CA THR A 92 0.04 -0.20 18.95
C THR A 92 -1.16 -0.86 19.62
N GLU A 93 -2.37 -0.35 19.32
CA GLU A 93 -3.63 -1.00 19.73
C GLU A 93 -3.75 -2.41 19.14
N MET A 94 -3.26 -2.63 17.90
CA MET A 94 -3.23 -3.94 17.26
C MET A 94 -2.51 -4.98 18.10
N GLU A 95 -1.38 -4.64 18.74
CA GLU A 95 -0.61 -5.56 19.57
C GLU A 95 -1.37 -6.04 20.84
N LYS A 96 -2.52 -5.42 21.17
CA LYS A 96 -3.36 -5.87 22.31
C LYS A 96 -4.20 -7.09 21.98
N TRP A 97 -4.52 -7.30 20.71
CA TRP A 97 -5.42 -8.37 20.30
C TRP A 97 -4.80 -9.32 19.26
N PHE A 98 -3.89 -8.87 18.42
CA PHE A 98 -3.21 -9.70 17.42
C PHE A 98 -1.93 -10.27 18.03
N THR A 99 -1.96 -11.55 18.38
CA THR A 99 -0.88 -12.21 19.12
C THR A 99 0.12 -12.91 18.21
N LYS A 100 1.26 -13.29 18.79
CA LYS A 100 2.28 -14.08 18.10
C LYS A 100 1.73 -15.43 17.65
N GLU A 101 0.95 -16.08 18.49
CA GLU A 101 0.33 -17.37 18.20
C GLU A 101 -0.62 -17.26 17.00
N MET A 102 -1.39 -16.17 16.90
CA MET A 102 -2.24 -15.91 15.73
C MET A 102 -1.41 -15.74 14.46
N PHE A 103 -0.32 -14.98 14.53
CA PHE A 103 0.56 -14.77 13.38
C PHE A 103 1.20 -16.10 12.93
N GLU A 104 1.68 -16.92 13.85
CA GLU A 104 2.30 -18.20 13.57
C GLU A 104 1.28 -19.23 13.05
N ASP A 105 0.02 -19.20 13.50
CA ASP A 105 -1.06 -20.03 12.94
C ASP A 105 -1.46 -19.58 11.53
N LEU A 106 -1.48 -18.27 11.29
CA LEU A 106 -1.85 -17.73 9.97
C LEU A 106 -0.74 -17.91 8.91
N PHE A 107 0.53 -17.89 9.31
CA PHE A 107 1.67 -17.91 8.38
C PHE A 107 2.73 -18.95 8.75
N PRO A 108 2.34 -20.22 8.92
CA PRO A 108 3.26 -21.28 9.37
C PRO A 108 4.36 -21.61 8.37
N PHE A 109 4.14 -21.23 7.10
CA PHE A 109 5.04 -21.50 5.98
C PHE A 109 5.75 -20.24 5.46
N ALA A 110 5.72 -19.15 6.21
CA ALA A 110 6.48 -17.95 5.88
C ALA A 110 7.96 -18.27 5.60
N ASN A 111 8.65 -17.35 4.92
CA ASN A 111 10.08 -17.46 4.64
C ASN A 111 10.47 -18.77 3.96
N LEU A 112 9.90 -19.01 2.78
CA LEU A 112 10.20 -20.17 1.93
C LEU A 112 9.93 -21.53 2.64
N GLY A 113 8.90 -21.61 3.46
CA GLY A 113 8.49 -22.80 4.17
C GLY A 113 9.22 -23.05 5.50
N TRP A 114 10.15 -22.20 5.90
CA TRP A 114 10.87 -22.33 7.17
C TRP A 114 10.07 -21.83 8.38
N GLY A 115 9.04 -21.03 8.13
CA GLY A 115 8.16 -20.44 9.14
C GLY A 115 8.57 -19.03 9.57
N PRO A 116 7.78 -18.40 10.43
CA PRO A 116 7.98 -17.01 10.87
C PRO A 116 9.06 -16.88 11.93
N HIS A 117 10.28 -17.31 11.63
CA HIS A 117 11.42 -17.23 12.53
C HIS A 117 11.96 -15.80 12.64
N GLU A 118 12.32 -15.37 13.85
CA GLU A 118 12.72 -13.98 14.15
C GLU A 118 13.93 -13.45 13.36
N CYS A 119 14.79 -14.32 12.84
CA CYS A 119 15.92 -13.94 11.99
C CYS A 119 15.56 -13.71 10.53
N TRP A 120 14.34 -13.99 10.14
CA TRP A 120 13.87 -13.83 8.77
C TRP A 120 13.09 -12.53 8.56
N PRO A 121 12.99 -12.06 7.33
CA PRO A 121 12.23 -10.84 7.01
C PRO A 121 10.79 -10.86 7.50
N TYR A 122 10.16 -12.03 7.56
CA TYR A 122 8.78 -12.19 7.98
C TYR A 122 8.69 -12.95 9.31
N SER A 123 8.48 -12.22 10.38
CA SER A 123 8.21 -12.73 11.72
C SER A 123 7.18 -11.85 12.42
N TYR A 124 6.59 -12.36 13.51
CA TYR A 124 5.68 -11.55 14.32
C TYR A 124 6.37 -10.28 14.84
N GLU A 125 7.60 -10.42 15.31
CA GLU A 125 8.41 -9.30 15.82
C GLU A 125 8.66 -8.25 14.74
N ALA A 126 8.99 -8.68 13.50
CA ALA A 126 9.15 -7.77 12.38
C ALA A 126 7.84 -7.06 12.01
N PHE A 127 6.73 -7.80 12.06
CA PHE A 127 5.41 -7.28 11.74
C PHE A 127 4.96 -6.20 12.74
N VAL A 128 5.03 -6.47 14.04
CA VAL A 128 4.59 -5.50 15.05
C VAL A 128 5.50 -4.27 15.13
N ILE A 129 6.82 -4.44 14.97
CA ILE A 129 7.75 -3.30 14.91
C ILE A 129 7.42 -2.40 13.72
N ALA A 130 7.19 -2.98 12.54
CA ALA A 130 6.79 -2.22 11.36
C ALA A 130 5.45 -1.50 11.58
N ALA A 131 4.47 -2.16 12.17
CA ALA A 131 3.15 -1.59 12.46
C ALA A 131 3.21 -0.39 13.42
N ARG A 132 4.19 -0.33 14.32
CA ARG A 132 4.37 0.81 15.25
C ARG A 132 4.67 2.13 14.54
N TYR A 133 5.07 2.09 13.28
CA TYR A 133 5.24 3.28 12.45
C TYR A 133 3.93 3.81 11.88
N PHE A 134 2.87 3.02 11.97
CA PHE A 134 1.51 3.34 11.49
C PHE A 134 0.49 2.97 12.59
N PRO A 135 0.38 3.80 13.65
CA PRO A 135 -0.44 3.46 14.81
C PRO A 135 -1.94 3.34 14.50
N GLU A 136 -2.39 3.87 13.36
CA GLU A 136 -3.76 3.72 12.86
C GLU A 136 -4.02 2.33 12.25
N PHE A 137 -2.98 1.60 11.84
CA PHE A 137 -3.13 0.27 11.26
C PHE A 137 -3.63 -0.74 12.30
N GLY A 138 -4.72 -1.42 11.97
CA GLY A 138 -5.39 -2.33 12.90
C GLY A 138 -5.89 -1.65 14.18
N ALA A 139 -6.22 -0.37 14.10
CA ALA A 139 -6.75 0.45 15.19
C ALA A 139 -8.14 1.02 14.85
N SER A 140 -8.62 1.99 15.62
CA SER A 140 -9.96 2.56 15.46
C SER A 140 -10.14 3.32 14.14
N SER A 141 -11.33 3.22 13.58
CA SER A 141 -11.76 3.93 12.40
C SER A 141 -12.89 4.92 12.73
N PRO A 142 -12.96 6.06 12.04
CA PRO A 142 -14.06 7.01 12.19
C PRO A 142 -15.39 6.51 11.59
N ASN A 143 -15.40 5.44 10.78
CA ASN A 143 -16.64 4.96 10.19
C ASN A 143 -17.57 4.30 11.22
N SER A 144 -18.88 4.44 10.98
CA SER A 144 -19.94 3.88 11.80
C SER A 144 -20.62 2.66 11.19
N VAL A 145 -20.15 2.17 10.03
CA VAL A 145 -20.72 1.01 9.32
C VAL A 145 -20.36 -0.28 10.06
N TYR A 146 -19.16 -0.35 10.56
CA TYR A 146 -18.65 -1.48 11.35
C TYR A 146 -18.28 -1.02 12.76
N THR A 147 -18.33 -1.94 13.71
CA THR A 147 -17.82 -1.67 15.05
C THR A 147 -16.31 -1.40 15.01
N PRO A 148 -15.74 -0.72 16.00
CA PRO A 148 -14.29 -0.54 16.08
C PRO A 148 -13.51 -1.85 15.96
N GLU A 149 -13.97 -2.91 16.63
CA GLU A 149 -13.31 -4.23 16.56
C GLU A 149 -13.36 -4.85 15.16
N GLU A 150 -14.50 -4.77 14.48
CA GLU A 150 -14.64 -5.23 13.10
C GLU A 150 -13.70 -4.45 12.17
N ASN A 151 -13.59 -3.14 12.36
CA ASN A 151 -12.68 -2.31 11.57
C ASN A 151 -11.22 -2.73 11.72
N TYR A 152 -10.74 -2.94 12.98
CA TYR A 152 -9.33 -3.37 13.19
C TYR A 152 -9.01 -4.67 12.48
N LYS A 153 -9.91 -5.64 12.60
CA LYS A 153 -9.74 -6.98 12.05
C LYS A 153 -9.87 -6.99 10.54
N ARG A 154 -10.76 -6.17 9.98
CA ARG A 154 -10.91 -5.99 8.52
C ARG A 154 -9.67 -5.36 7.89
N ASP A 155 -9.03 -4.41 8.57
CA ASP A 155 -7.81 -3.76 8.11
C ASP A 155 -6.66 -4.77 7.99
N LEU A 156 -6.43 -5.59 9.02
CA LEU A 156 -5.47 -6.69 8.95
C LEU A 156 -5.83 -7.71 7.87
N ALA A 157 -7.10 -8.10 7.80
CA ALA A 157 -7.57 -9.04 6.78
C ALA A 157 -7.29 -8.56 5.37
N ALA A 158 -7.48 -7.26 5.10
CA ALA A 158 -7.19 -6.67 3.80
C ALA A 158 -5.69 -6.68 3.48
N PHE A 159 -4.84 -6.28 4.40
CA PHE A 159 -3.39 -6.35 4.23
C PHE A 159 -2.91 -7.78 3.97
N PHE A 160 -3.38 -8.75 4.74
CA PHE A 160 -3.01 -10.16 4.57
C PHE A 160 -3.55 -10.74 3.27
N ALA A 161 -4.72 -10.33 2.81
CA ALA A 161 -5.27 -10.77 1.53
C ALA A 161 -4.38 -10.34 0.36
N HIS A 162 -3.85 -9.13 0.40
CA HIS A 162 -2.87 -8.69 -0.59
C HIS A 162 -1.55 -9.43 -0.45
N ALA A 163 -1.06 -9.66 0.76
CA ALA A 163 0.16 -10.42 0.99
C ALA A 163 0.07 -11.87 0.46
N ILE A 164 -1.08 -12.52 0.54
CA ILE A 164 -1.31 -13.85 -0.07
C ILE A 164 -1.14 -13.80 -1.58
N GLN A 165 -1.68 -12.78 -2.25
CA GLN A 165 -1.56 -12.64 -3.70
C GLN A 165 -0.09 -12.40 -4.10
N GLU A 166 0.60 -11.54 -3.37
CA GLU A 166 1.96 -11.10 -3.74
C GLU A 166 3.06 -12.09 -3.33
N THR A 167 2.90 -12.75 -2.21
CA THR A 167 3.98 -13.56 -1.60
C THR A 167 3.59 -14.99 -1.27
N GLY A 168 2.36 -15.40 -1.56
CA GLY A 168 1.83 -16.71 -1.16
C GLY A 168 2.55 -17.89 -1.80
N GLU A 169 2.52 -19.04 -1.10
CA GLU A 169 2.85 -20.35 -1.69
C GLU A 169 1.76 -20.70 -2.71
N ASN A 170 2.13 -20.71 -3.98
CA ASN A 170 1.19 -20.87 -5.09
C ASN A 170 1.03 -22.32 -5.56
N ASN A 171 1.64 -23.28 -4.91
CA ASN A 171 1.56 -24.68 -5.31
C ASN A 171 0.23 -25.31 -4.88
N ILE A 172 -0.83 -25.06 -5.64
CA ILE A 172 -2.17 -25.63 -5.39
C ILE A 172 -2.17 -27.16 -5.39
N ALA A 173 -1.18 -27.82 -6.03
CA ALA A 173 -1.09 -29.26 -6.03
C ALA A 173 -0.91 -29.86 -4.62
N LEU A 174 -0.42 -29.09 -3.67
CA LEU A 174 -0.33 -29.48 -2.25
C LEU A 174 -1.70 -29.78 -1.64
N TYR A 175 -2.74 -29.13 -2.14
CA TYR A 175 -4.07 -29.10 -1.51
C TYR A 175 -5.11 -29.96 -2.28
N THR A 176 -4.75 -30.56 -3.41
CA THR A 176 -5.69 -31.29 -4.30
C THR A 176 -6.31 -32.54 -3.66
N SER A 177 -5.70 -33.08 -2.62
CA SER A 177 -6.23 -34.24 -1.89
C SER A 177 -7.15 -33.88 -0.72
N LEU A 178 -7.25 -32.59 -0.40
CA LEU A 178 -8.05 -32.07 0.70
C LEU A 178 -9.47 -31.76 0.25
N GLN A 179 -10.40 -31.73 1.21
CA GLN A 179 -11.74 -31.17 0.97
C GLN A 179 -11.63 -29.66 0.71
N GLU A 180 -12.60 -29.08 0.05
CA GLU A 180 -12.56 -27.67 -0.39
C GLU A 180 -12.30 -26.67 0.77
N ASP A 181 -12.98 -26.85 1.91
CA ASP A 181 -12.78 -26.01 3.08
C ASP A 181 -11.40 -26.20 3.70
N GLU A 182 -10.90 -27.42 3.76
CA GLU A 182 -9.55 -27.74 4.27
C GLU A 182 -8.48 -27.19 3.32
N ALA A 183 -8.68 -27.34 2.02
CA ALA A 183 -7.79 -26.80 0.99
C ALA A 183 -7.69 -25.27 1.11
N SER A 184 -8.81 -24.59 1.26
CA SER A 184 -8.87 -23.13 1.48
C SER A 184 -8.19 -22.72 2.78
N ASN A 185 -8.46 -23.44 3.88
CA ASN A 185 -7.86 -23.18 5.19
C ASN A 185 -6.32 -23.28 5.16
N CYS A 186 -5.79 -24.20 4.36
CA CYS A 186 -4.34 -24.39 4.24
C CYS A 186 -3.72 -23.43 3.23
N PHE A 187 -4.39 -23.19 2.11
CA PHE A 187 -3.89 -22.30 1.06
C PHE A 187 -3.71 -20.85 1.57
N TYR A 188 -4.70 -20.30 2.28
CA TYR A 188 -4.62 -18.92 2.77
C TYR A 188 -3.67 -18.75 3.97
N ARG A 189 -3.13 -19.82 4.52
CA ARG A 189 -1.99 -19.81 5.45
C ARG A 189 -0.62 -19.78 4.75
N GLY A 190 -0.59 -19.79 3.42
CA GLY A 190 0.64 -19.74 2.64
C GLY A 190 1.24 -18.36 2.43
N GLY A 191 0.74 -17.30 3.06
CA GLY A 191 1.27 -15.95 2.92
C GLY A 191 2.69 -15.77 3.46
N PHE A 192 3.36 -14.70 3.03
CA PHE A 192 4.74 -14.37 3.41
C PHE A 192 5.75 -15.48 3.04
N TYR A 193 5.40 -16.36 2.11
CA TYR A 193 6.29 -17.41 1.66
C TYR A 193 7.46 -16.85 0.85
N ASN A 194 7.17 -16.08 -0.21
CA ASN A 194 8.18 -15.53 -1.11
C ASN A 194 8.78 -14.21 -0.60
N TRP A 195 10.09 -14.05 -0.72
CA TRP A 195 10.79 -12.79 -0.44
C TRP A 195 10.81 -11.86 -1.63
N PHE A 196 10.96 -12.44 -2.82
CA PHE A 196 11.17 -11.73 -4.08
C PHE A 196 10.15 -12.14 -5.11
N GLU A 197 9.88 -11.25 -6.04
CA GLU A 197 9.03 -11.48 -7.18
C GLU A 197 9.47 -12.71 -7.98
N GLY A 198 8.50 -13.60 -8.31
CA GLY A 198 8.75 -14.87 -8.96
C GLY A 198 9.29 -15.96 -8.03
N GLY A 199 9.49 -15.69 -6.76
CA GLY A 199 9.92 -16.66 -5.75
C GLY A 199 11.33 -17.22 -5.94
N PRO A 200 11.60 -18.42 -5.42
CA PRO A 200 12.94 -19.02 -5.42
C PRO A 200 13.51 -19.32 -6.80
N THR A 201 12.68 -19.44 -7.82
CA THR A 201 13.08 -19.70 -9.22
C THR A 201 12.92 -18.47 -10.10
N SER A 202 12.91 -17.29 -9.49
CA SER A 202 12.67 -16.01 -10.15
C SER A 202 13.67 -15.77 -11.30
N SER A 203 13.14 -15.39 -12.46
CA SER A 203 13.95 -14.89 -13.58
C SER A 203 14.36 -13.43 -13.41
N PHE A 204 13.90 -12.76 -12.35
CA PHE A 204 14.25 -11.38 -12.05
C PHE A 204 15.61 -11.23 -11.37
N MET A 205 16.16 -12.32 -10.83
CA MET A 205 17.48 -12.35 -10.20
C MET A 205 18.46 -13.18 -11.02
N GLU A 206 19.77 -12.88 -10.91
CA GLU A 206 20.81 -13.64 -11.61
C GLU A 206 21.00 -15.06 -11.06
N THR A 207 20.73 -15.26 -9.80
CA THR A 207 20.94 -16.56 -9.14
C THR A 207 19.70 -17.01 -8.38
N ALA A 208 19.01 -17.99 -8.97
CA ALA A 208 18.14 -18.90 -8.24
C ALA A 208 18.98 -20.11 -7.82
N ALA A 209 19.73 -20.02 -6.75
CA ALA A 209 20.65 -21.07 -6.38
C ALA A 209 20.14 -21.88 -5.18
N PRO A 210 20.61 -23.10 -4.97
CA PRO A 210 20.58 -23.72 -3.66
C PRO A 210 21.16 -22.74 -2.63
N GLY A 211 20.56 -22.65 -1.45
CA GLY A 211 21.01 -21.67 -0.44
C GLY A 211 20.41 -20.27 -0.60
N TYR A 212 19.24 -20.15 -1.19
CA TYR A 212 18.50 -18.92 -1.36
C TYR A 212 18.35 -18.15 -0.05
N GLN A 213 18.86 -16.90 -0.03
CA GLN A 213 18.92 -16.02 1.13
C GLN A 213 18.39 -14.63 0.77
N PRO A 214 17.94 -13.83 1.74
CA PRO A 214 17.52 -12.44 1.48
C PRO A 214 18.57 -11.55 0.80
N SER A 215 19.85 -11.82 1.00
CA SER A 215 20.98 -11.13 0.37
C SER A 215 21.08 -11.38 -1.15
N HIS A 216 20.54 -12.47 -1.67
CA HIS A 216 20.63 -12.80 -3.09
C HIS A 216 19.86 -11.82 -3.99
N GLY A 217 18.96 -11.02 -3.44
CA GLY A 217 18.28 -9.96 -4.19
C GLY A 217 19.16 -8.74 -4.53
N GLU A 218 20.47 -8.78 -4.24
CA GLU A 218 21.41 -7.70 -4.60
C GLU A 218 21.67 -7.62 -6.09
N HIS A 219 21.52 -8.72 -6.82
CA HIS A 219 21.78 -8.80 -8.25
C HIS A 219 20.53 -9.18 -9.03
N CYS A 220 20.27 -8.48 -10.13
CA CYS A 220 19.10 -8.78 -10.96
C CYS A 220 19.47 -9.05 -12.42
N ALA A 221 18.63 -9.90 -13.04
CA ALA A 221 18.57 -10.05 -14.47
C ALA A 221 17.90 -8.81 -15.12
N LEU A 222 17.92 -8.74 -16.44
CA LEU A 222 17.33 -7.62 -17.20
C LEU A 222 15.84 -7.40 -16.85
N GLN A 223 15.10 -8.49 -16.66
CA GLN A 223 13.69 -8.47 -16.31
C GLN A 223 13.42 -7.82 -14.93
N GLY A 224 14.40 -7.88 -14.03
CA GLY A 224 14.30 -7.30 -12.69
C GLY A 224 14.68 -5.83 -12.59
N LYS A 225 14.96 -5.16 -13.69
CA LYS A 225 15.40 -3.75 -13.69
C LYS A 225 14.34 -2.83 -13.07
N TYR A 226 13.11 -2.91 -13.48
CA TYR A 226 11.96 -2.13 -12.97
C TYR A 226 12.23 -0.64 -12.77
N CYS A 227 12.83 -0.03 -13.80
CA CYS A 227 13.10 1.40 -13.83
C CYS A 227 12.06 2.14 -14.66
N SER A 228 11.47 3.18 -14.09
CA SER A 228 10.75 4.18 -14.87
C SER A 228 11.75 5.24 -15.36
N GLU A 229 11.85 5.39 -16.67
CA GLU A 229 12.73 6.36 -17.33
C GLU A 229 11.97 7.66 -17.71
N ALA A 230 10.76 7.85 -17.18
CA ALA A 230 10.05 9.12 -17.31
C ALA A 230 10.90 10.24 -16.69
N ALA A 231 11.11 11.33 -17.44
CA ALA A 231 12.10 12.36 -17.10
C ALA A 231 11.92 12.94 -15.70
N GLN A 232 10.68 13.12 -15.24
CA GLN A 232 10.36 13.62 -13.90
C GLN A 232 10.70 12.59 -12.81
N ILE A 233 10.44 11.31 -13.07
CA ILE A 233 10.76 10.23 -12.15
C ILE A 233 12.27 10.03 -12.08
N ASP A 234 12.94 10.00 -13.23
CA ASP A 234 14.39 9.83 -13.27
C ASP A 234 15.13 11.00 -12.61
N PHE A 235 14.59 12.21 -12.67
CA PHE A 235 15.16 13.38 -12.00
C PHE A 235 15.16 13.23 -10.46
N PHE A 236 14.08 12.77 -9.86
CA PHE A 236 13.97 12.63 -8.40
C PHE A 236 14.41 11.26 -7.90
N TYR A 237 14.19 10.23 -8.69
CA TYR A 237 14.46 8.83 -8.34
C TYR A 237 15.25 8.13 -9.46
N PRO A 238 16.49 8.54 -9.69
CA PRO A 238 17.27 8.05 -10.82
C PRO A 238 17.49 6.54 -10.74
N CYS A 239 17.36 5.89 -11.90
CA CYS A 239 17.66 4.48 -12.06
C CYS A 239 19.14 4.14 -12.06
N HIS A 240 20.01 5.12 -11.88
CA HIS A 240 21.45 4.93 -11.90
C HIS A 240 21.92 4.46 -10.52
N ASN A 241 22.35 3.22 -10.47
CA ASN A 241 22.98 2.69 -9.30
C ASN A 241 24.31 2.04 -9.67
N GLU A 242 25.39 2.78 -9.48
CA GLU A 242 26.75 2.33 -9.80
C GLU A 242 27.15 1.06 -9.04
N THR A 243 26.56 0.82 -7.86
CA THR A 243 26.90 -0.34 -7.03
C THR A 243 26.24 -1.64 -7.50
N MET A 244 25.22 -1.54 -8.33
CA MET A 244 24.52 -2.70 -8.91
C MET A 244 25.07 -3.07 -10.30
N GLN A 245 26.08 -2.37 -10.79
CA GLN A 245 26.80 -2.73 -11.99
C GLN A 245 27.85 -3.79 -11.65
N SER A 246 27.55 -5.05 -11.91
CA SER A 246 28.63 -6.03 -12.02
C SER A 246 29.25 -5.95 -13.41
N LYS A 247 30.51 -6.35 -13.57
CA LYS A 247 31.16 -6.44 -14.89
C LYS A 247 30.49 -7.46 -15.81
N GLU A 248 29.74 -8.37 -15.22
CA GLU A 248 29.08 -9.51 -15.86
C GLU A 248 27.60 -9.24 -16.14
N ALA A 249 26.97 -8.35 -15.37
CA ALA A 249 25.57 -7.94 -15.53
C ALA A 249 25.44 -6.41 -15.42
N PRO A 250 25.56 -5.69 -16.53
CA PRO A 250 25.53 -4.23 -16.54
C PRO A 250 24.13 -3.62 -16.36
N HIS A 251 23.23 -4.30 -15.64
CA HIS A 251 21.88 -3.82 -15.43
C HIS A 251 21.85 -2.87 -14.24
N ILE A 252 21.48 -1.64 -14.52
CA ILE A 252 21.29 -0.58 -13.55
C ILE A 252 19.88 -0.69 -13.03
N GLY A 253 19.67 -0.61 -11.69
CA GLY A 253 18.37 -0.61 -11.07
C GLY A 253 18.15 -1.75 -10.11
N CYS A 254 17.55 -2.85 -10.50
CA CYS A 254 17.14 -3.95 -9.64
C CYS A 254 15.99 -3.63 -8.67
N TYR A 255 15.01 -2.84 -9.13
CA TYR A 255 13.85 -2.44 -8.33
C TYR A 255 12.64 -3.38 -8.54
N PHE A 256 12.90 -4.67 -8.70
CA PHE A 256 11.84 -5.69 -8.76
C PHE A 256 11.16 -5.87 -7.38
N GLY A 257 10.03 -6.58 -7.37
CA GLY A 257 9.19 -6.74 -6.19
C GLY A 257 9.89 -7.35 -4.98
N ARG A 258 9.81 -6.66 -3.83
CA ARG A 258 10.34 -7.09 -2.53
C ARG A 258 9.37 -6.79 -1.41
N GLY A 259 9.41 -7.62 -0.36
CA GLY A 259 8.61 -7.43 0.83
C GLY A 259 7.22 -8.03 0.75
N ALA A 260 6.42 -7.83 1.78
CA ALA A 260 5.17 -8.52 2.02
C ALA A 260 4.07 -8.28 0.96
N ILE A 261 4.09 -7.11 0.30
CA ILE A 261 3.21 -6.80 -0.84
C ILE A 261 4.00 -6.36 -2.08
N GLN A 262 5.28 -6.75 -2.18
CA GLN A 262 6.11 -6.67 -3.38
C GLN A 262 6.23 -5.25 -3.98
N ILE A 263 6.73 -4.27 -3.20
CA ILE A 263 6.99 -2.95 -3.76
C ILE A 263 8.00 -3.03 -4.91
N SER A 264 7.71 -2.38 -6.02
CA SER A 264 8.50 -2.40 -7.26
C SER A 264 8.69 -0.98 -7.80
N TYR A 265 9.61 -0.84 -8.75
CA TYR A 265 9.99 0.40 -9.41
C TYR A 265 10.78 1.41 -8.55
N ASN A 266 11.71 2.08 -9.21
CA ASN A 266 12.59 3.09 -8.61
C ASN A 266 11.83 4.17 -7.81
N TYR A 267 10.71 4.66 -8.32
CA TYR A 267 9.93 5.71 -7.65
C TYR A 267 9.29 5.24 -6.34
N ASN A 268 8.85 3.99 -6.22
CA ASN A 268 8.34 3.47 -4.95
C ASN A 268 9.46 3.29 -3.93
N TYR A 269 10.63 2.79 -4.35
CA TYR A 269 11.80 2.70 -3.48
C TYR A 269 12.28 4.08 -3.03
N GLY A 270 12.31 5.06 -3.93
CA GLY A 270 12.72 6.42 -3.63
C GLY A 270 11.74 7.15 -2.70
N GLN A 271 10.44 7.05 -2.93
CA GLN A 271 9.42 7.64 -2.07
C GLN A 271 9.41 6.99 -0.67
N PHE A 272 9.58 5.68 -0.61
CA PHE A 272 9.72 4.98 0.67
C PHE A 272 10.98 5.42 1.42
N GLN A 273 12.11 5.59 0.73
CA GLN A 273 13.33 6.15 1.31
C GLN A 273 13.09 7.55 1.91
N GLU A 274 12.44 8.44 1.18
CA GLU A 274 12.12 9.80 1.68
C GLU A 274 11.24 9.75 2.93
N TRP A 275 10.23 8.87 2.93
CA TRP A 275 9.42 8.67 4.11
C TRP A 275 10.24 8.14 5.29
N LEU A 276 11.17 7.20 5.07
CA LEU A 276 12.10 6.72 6.12
C LEU A 276 12.96 7.85 6.69
N GLU A 277 13.39 8.80 5.86
CA GLU A 277 14.13 9.97 6.32
C GLU A 277 13.29 10.83 7.27
N THR A 278 11.99 11.00 7.03
CA THR A 278 11.08 11.66 7.98
C THR A 278 11.00 10.93 9.32
N GLN A 279 11.18 9.61 9.30
CA GLN A 279 11.27 8.78 10.49
C GLN A 279 12.69 8.73 11.10
N LYS A 280 13.63 9.57 10.62
CA LYS A 280 15.05 9.61 11.03
C LYS A 280 15.83 8.31 10.76
N ILE A 281 15.35 7.51 9.81
CA ILE A 281 16.01 6.29 9.35
C ILE A 281 16.75 6.61 8.06
N LYS A 282 18.08 6.58 8.13
CA LYS A 282 18.93 6.88 6.98
C LYS A 282 19.25 5.60 6.22
N VAL A 283 18.76 5.51 5.01
CA VAL A 283 19.05 4.43 4.06
C VAL A 283 19.17 5.03 2.65
N ASN A 284 19.79 4.30 1.74
CA ASN A 284 19.81 4.66 0.33
C ASN A 284 19.28 3.47 -0.47
N LEU A 285 17.96 3.43 -0.64
CA LEU A 285 17.27 2.34 -1.34
C LEU A 285 17.43 2.44 -2.87
N LEU A 286 17.66 3.63 -3.39
CA LEU A 286 17.98 3.79 -4.83
C LEU A 286 19.35 3.20 -5.14
N LYS A 287 20.29 3.25 -4.21
CA LYS A 287 21.60 2.65 -4.33
C LYS A 287 21.63 1.17 -3.97
N ASN A 288 20.90 0.78 -2.94
CA ASN A 288 20.81 -0.62 -2.48
C ASN A 288 19.35 -0.99 -2.17
N PRO A 289 18.55 -1.31 -3.20
CA PRO A 289 17.14 -1.69 -3.02
C PRO A 289 16.96 -2.95 -2.18
N ASN A 290 17.97 -3.81 -2.12
CA ASN A 290 17.90 -5.06 -1.37
C ASN A 290 17.90 -4.87 0.16
N LEU A 291 18.22 -3.65 0.66
CA LEU A 291 18.00 -3.31 2.07
C LEU A 291 16.54 -3.51 2.50
N VAL A 292 15.58 -3.45 1.58
CA VAL A 292 14.19 -3.80 1.90
C VAL A 292 14.10 -5.21 2.50
N MET A 293 14.91 -6.17 2.05
CA MET A 293 14.87 -7.54 2.57
C MET A 293 15.88 -7.80 3.69
N THR A 294 16.99 -7.08 3.70
CA THR A 294 18.12 -7.40 4.60
C THR A 294 18.21 -6.53 5.83
N LYS A 295 17.60 -5.33 5.83
CA LYS A 295 17.63 -4.43 6.97
C LYS A 295 16.57 -4.83 8.00
N MET A 296 16.99 -5.02 9.24
CA MET A 296 16.16 -5.48 10.36
C MET A 296 16.02 -4.44 11.49
N ASP A 297 16.63 -3.26 11.32
CA ASP A 297 16.60 -2.13 12.26
C ASP A 297 16.20 -0.79 11.60
N PRO A 298 14.89 -0.53 11.33
CA PRO A 298 13.73 -1.41 11.49
C PRO A 298 13.61 -2.46 10.37
N PRO A 299 12.73 -3.47 10.54
CA PRO A 299 12.54 -4.52 9.53
C PRO A 299 11.81 -3.99 8.30
N LEU A 300 12.55 -3.70 7.22
CA LEU A 300 12.02 -2.99 6.07
C LEU A 300 11.10 -3.83 5.19
N ALA A 301 11.20 -5.17 5.19
CA ALA A 301 10.38 -6.02 4.34
C ALA A 301 8.86 -5.88 4.60
N VAL A 302 8.50 -5.75 5.87
CA VAL A 302 7.12 -5.49 6.28
C VAL A 302 6.84 -3.99 6.28
N LEU A 303 7.80 -3.17 6.71
CA LEU A 303 7.63 -1.73 6.82
C LEU A 303 7.37 -1.06 5.47
N ALA A 304 8.08 -1.46 4.40
CA ALA A 304 7.84 -0.99 3.04
C ALA A 304 6.42 -1.31 2.56
N SER A 305 5.94 -2.49 2.92
CA SER A 305 4.61 -2.97 2.56
C SER A 305 3.50 -2.21 3.31
N LEU A 306 3.70 -1.99 4.61
CA LEU A 306 2.78 -1.16 5.40
C LEU A 306 2.82 0.30 4.95
N TRP A 307 4.00 0.84 4.63
CA TRP A 307 4.10 2.18 4.06
C TRP A 307 3.25 2.32 2.79
N PHE A 308 3.35 1.37 1.86
CA PHE A 308 2.55 1.40 0.63
C PHE A 308 1.05 1.27 0.91
N TYR A 309 0.66 0.40 1.82
CA TYR A 309 -0.73 0.18 2.20
C TYR A 309 -1.37 1.40 2.90
N MET A 310 -0.58 2.09 3.73
CA MET A 310 -1.02 3.20 4.59
C MET A 310 -0.86 4.59 3.97
N THR A 311 -0.17 4.69 2.82
CA THR A 311 0.19 6.00 2.24
C THR A 311 -0.51 6.19 0.91
N PRO A 312 -1.22 7.30 0.69
CA PRO A 312 -1.82 7.58 -0.60
C PRO A 312 -0.74 7.79 -1.67
N GLN A 313 -1.03 7.30 -2.86
CA GLN A 313 -0.21 7.46 -4.06
C GLN A 313 -1.03 8.25 -5.08
N PRO A 314 -1.15 9.56 -4.96
CA PRO A 314 -2.05 10.35 -5.79
C PRO A 314 -1.92 10.05 -7.29
N PRO A 315 -3.04 9.98 -8.01
CA PRO A 315 -4.43 10.27 -7.59
C PRO A 315 -5.11 9.18 -6.75
N LYS A 316 -4.42 8.11 -6.39
CA LYS A 316 -4.96 6.98 -5.65
C LYS A 316 -4.94 7.24 -4.13
N PRO A 317 -6.04 7.02 -3.40
CA PRO A 317 -6.04 7.05 -1.94
C PRO A 317 -5.22 5.89 -1.35
N ALA A 318 -4.94 5.93 -0.05
CA ALA A 318 -4.35 4.78 0.63
C ALA A 318 -5.32 3.60 0.67
N MET A 319 -4.79 2.38 0.59
CA MET A 319 -5.60 1.16 0.71
C MET A 319 -6.29 1.09 2.07
N HIS A 320 -5.58 1.44 3.13
CA HIS A 320 -6.12 1.58 4.48
C HIS A 320 -7.35 2.51 4.53
N ASP A 321 -7.24 3.69 3.95
CA ASP A 321 -8.33 4.68 3.98
C ASP A 321 -9.59 4.15 3.28
N ILE A 322 -9.44 3.37 2.21
CA ILE A 322 -10.56 2.69 1.54
C ILE A 322 -11.22 1.66 2.47
N VAL A 323 -10.42 0.81 3.11
CA VAL A 323 -10.94 -0.22 4.02
C VAL A 323 -11.63 0.40 5.24
N MET A 324 -11.12 1.53 5.71
CA MET A 324 -11.69 2.29 6.83
C MET A 324 -12.84 3.22 6.43
N GLY A 325 -13.08 3.43 5.14
CA GLY A 325 -14.12 4.32 4.64
C GLY A 325 -13.76 5.81 4.72
N ASP A 326 -12.50 6.14 4.94
CA ASP A 326 -11.99 7.51 5.00
C ASP A 326 -11.39 7.94 3.64
N TRP A 327 -12.20 7.88 2.60
CA TRP A 327 -11.80 8.19 1.24
C TRP A 327 -12.95 8.79 0.44
N ASN A 328 -12.64 9.52 -0.62
CA ASN A 328 -13.63 10.07 -1.54
C ASN A 328 -13.66 9.27 -2.84
N ALA A 329 -14.74 8.52 -3.05
CA ALA A 329 -14.92 7.70 -4.24
C ALA A 329 -15.27 8.51 -5.51
N GLY A 330 -15.65 9.77 -5.37
CA GLY A 330 -16.20 10.58 -6.43
C GLY A 330 -17.70 10.28 -6.70
N ALA A 331 -18.42 11.24 -7.27
CA ALA A 331 -19.88 11.16 -7.40
C ALA A 331 -20.37 9.91 -8.15
N LYS A 332 -19.78 9.61 -9.32
CA LYS A 332 -20.18 8.45 -10.13
C LYS A 332 -19.98 7.11 -9.43
N ASN A 333 -18.89 6.98 -8.67
CA ASN A 333 -18.63 5.76 -7.91
C ASN A 333 -19.61 5.62 -6.74
N ARG A 334 -19.90 6.73 -6.03
CA ARG A 334 -20.94 6.75 -4.97
C ARG A 334 -22.32 6.37 -5.50
N GLU A 335 -22.75 6.96 -6.60
CA GLU A 335 -24.01 6.61 -7.27
C GLU A 335 -24.09 5.13 -7.66
N ALA A 336 -22.94 4.54 -8.00
CA ALA A 336 -22.82 3.13 -8.28
C ALA A 336 -22.69 2.25 -7.03
N GLY A 337 -22.72 2.84 -5.81
CA GLY A 337 -22.63 2.12 -4.54
C GLY A 337 -21.20 1.77 -4.09
N TYR A 338 -20.19 2.46 -4.63
CA TYR A 338 -18.82 2.39 -4.15
C TYR A 338 -18.56 3.59 -3.24
N ASP A 339 -18.89 3.45 -1.97
CA ASP A 339 -18.72 4.48 -0.95
C ASP A 339 -18.55 3.84 0.44
N GLY A 340 -17.82 4.53 1.33
CA GLY A 340 -17.55 4.02 2.67
C GLY A 340 -16.53 2.86 2.73
N PRO A 341 -16.53 2.06 3.82
CA PRO A 341 -15.55 1.02 4.07
C PRO A 341 -15.75 -0.21 3.18
N MET A 342 -14.77 -0.53 2.34
CA MET A 342 -14.83 -1.67 1.42
C MET A 342 -13.46 -2.22 1.08
N PHE A 343 -13.42 -3.36 0.39
CA PHE A 343 -12.18 -4.02 -0.02
C PHE A 343 -11.84 -3.82 -1.50
N GLY A 344 -12.82 -3.92 -2.41
CA GLY A 344 -12.60 -4.03 -3.85
C GLY A 344 -11.63 -2.99 -4.44
N PRO A 345 -11.81 -1.68 -4.18
CA PRO A 345 -10.93 -0.67 -4.75
C PRO A 345 -9.46 -0.78 -4.32
N THR A 346 -9.12 -1.52 -3.24
CA THR A 346 -7.73 -1.75 -2.85
C THR A 346 -6.96 -2.58 -3.89
N SER A 347 -7.64 -3.46 -4.62
CA SER A 347 -7.06 -4.23 -5.73
C SER A 347 -6.66 -3.34 -6.91
N LEU A 348 -7.39 -2.23 -7.11
CA LEU A 348 -7.04 -1.22 -8.10
C LEU A 348 -5.78 -0.42 -7.69
N ILE A 349 -5.60 -0.18 -6.39
CA ILE A 349 -4.43 0.54 -5.87
C ILE A 349 -3.16 -0.27 -6.10
N ILE A 350 -3.16 -1.52 -5.66
CA ILE A 350 -1.93 -2.33 -5.62
C ILE A 350 -1.45 -2.74 -7.01
N ASN A 351 -2.33 -3.20 -7.89
CA ASN A 351 -1.90 -3.71 -9.20
C ASN A 351 -2.94 -3.51 -10.32
N ASN A 352 -3.89 -2.61 -10.18
CA ASN A 352 -4.95 -2.36 -11.17
C ASN A 352 -5.71 -3.64 -11.59
N GLU A 353 -5.88 -4.58 -10.68
CA GLU A 353 -6.55 -5.86 -10.89
C GLU A 353 -8.02 -5.76 -10.49
N CYS A 354 -8.92 -5.71 -11.48
CA CYS A 354 -10.36 -5.61 -11.28
C CYS A 354 -11.10 -6.66 -12.14
N SER A 355 -10.79 -7.93 -11.94
CA SER A 355 -11.38 -9.03 -12.71
C SER A 355 -12.56 -9.72 -12.00
N GLY A 356 -12.74 -9.48 -10.71
CA GLY A 356 -13.73 -10.16 -9.88
C GLY A 356 -13.30 -11.56 -9.41
N GLU A 357 -14.21 -12.28 -8.79
CA GLU A 357 -14.00 -13.68 -8.41
C GLU A 357 -14.18 -14.62 -9.60
N ASP A 358 -13.31 -15.60 -9.73
CA ASP A 358 -13.52 -16.77 -10.57
C ASP A 358 -14.05 -17.97 -9.74
N LYS A 359 -14.29 -19.07 -10.42
CA LYS A 359 -14.83 -20.30 -9.80
C LYS A 359 -13.77 -21.24 -9.23
N GLU A 360 -12.49 -20.95 -9.45
CA GLU A 360 -11.42 -21.80 -8.96
C GLU A 360 -11.23 -21.66 -7.45
N ASN A 361 -11.15 -22.77 -6.76
CA ASN A 361 -10.85 -22.86 -5.34
C ASN A 361 -9.59 -23.69 -5.11
N PRO A 362 -8.79 -23.29 -4.10
CA PRO A 362 -8.94 -22.16 -3.20
C PRO A 362 -8.51 -20.82 -3.80
N GLY A 363 -7.68 -20.82 -4.83
CA GLY A 363 -7.00 -19.65 -5.35
C GLY A 363 -7.76 -18.91 -6.45
N GLY A 364 -7.19 -18.93 -7.63
CA GLY A 364 -7.53 -18.09 -8.76
C GLY A 364 -6.54 -16.94 -8.90
N PRO A 365 -6.46 -16.34 -10.10
CA PRO A 365 -5.51 -15.28 -10.37
C PRO A 365 -6.00 -13.91 -9.85
N GLY A 366 -5.05 -13.00 -9.61
CA GLY A 366 -5.29 -11.59 -9.43
C GLY A 366 -6.35 -11.26 -8.37
N GLU A 367 -7.34 -10.46 -8.74
CA GLU A 367 -8.38 -9.98 -7.82
C GLU A 367 -9.19 -11.12 -7.19
N SER A 368 -9.43 -12.22 -7.91
CA SER A 368 -10.15 -13.38 -7.38
C SER A 368 -9.49 -13.93 -6.12
N ARG A 369 -8.16 -14.13 -6.16
CA ARG A 369 -7.41 -14.62 -5.02
C ARG A 369 -7.43 -13.63 -3.86
N ARG A 370 -7.32 -12.34 -4.12
CA ARG A 370 -7.40 -11.28 -3.12
C ARG A 370 -8.77 -11.28 -2.41
N ILE A 371 -9.86 -11.37 -3.16
CA ILE A 371 -11.22 -11.39 -2.61
C ILE A 371 -11.45 -12.64 -1.74
N LYS A 372 -11.11 -13.83 -2.25
CA LYS A 372 -11.25 -15.08 -1.51
C LYS A 372 -10.41 -15.08 -0.24
N ALA A 373 -9.17 -14.60 -0.32
CA ALA A 373 -8.31 -14.44 0.84
C ALA A 373 -8.91 -13.47 1.86
N PHE A 374 -9.42 -12.31 1.43
CA PHE A 374 -10.05 -11.36 2.31
C PHE A 374 -11.26 -11.94 3.04
N LYS A 375 -12.15 -12.64 2.31
CA LYS A 375 -13.29 -13.36 2.91
C LYS A 375 -12.82 -14.39 3.94
N TRP A 376 -11.75 -15.12 3.63
CA TRP A 376 -11.20 -16.13 4.52
C TRP A 376 -10.63 -15.50 5.80
N PHE A 377 -9.80 -14.45 5.70
CA PHE A 377 -9.25 -13.76 6.87
C PHE A 377 -10.33 -13.07 7.71
N CYS A 378 -11.33 -12.45 7.07
CA CYS A 378 -12.49 -11.92 7.78
C CYS A 378 -13.21 -13.00 8.57
N GLY A 379 -13.43 -14.16 7.97
CA GLY A 379 -14.01 -15.31 8.65
C GLY A 379 -13.15 -15.84 9.80
N TYR A 380 -11.82 -15.92 9.62
CA TYR A 380 -10.89 -16.30 10.68
C TYR A 380 -10.96 -15.35 11.88
N PHE A 381 -11.06 -14.06 11.64
CA PHE A 381 -11.21 -13.04 12.68
C PHE A 381 -12.64 -12.87 13.21
N GLY A 382 -13.62 -13.58 12.62
CA GLY A 382 -15.02 -13.49 13.03
C GLY A 382 -15.69 -12.15 12.70
N VAL A 383 -15.35 -11.55 11.56
CA VAL A 383 -15.88 -10.25 11.11
C VAL A 383 -16.47 -10.33 9.70
N PRO A 384 -17.44 -9.46 9.35
CA PRO A 384 -18.05 -9.47 8.03
C PRO A 384 -17.07 -8.98 6.95
N ALA A 385 -17.05 -9.65 5.80
CA ALA A 385 -16.28 -9.21 4.65
C ALA A 385 -16.91 -8.01 3.90
N GLY A 386 -18.21 -7.78 4.07
CA GLY A 386 -18.98 -6.79 3.32
C GLY A 386 -19.76 -7.40 2.16
N SER A 387 -20.38 -6.55 1.33
CA SER A 387 -21.19 -7.01 0.22
C SER A 387 -20.33 -7.52 -0.94
N ASP A 388 -20.77 -8.57 -1.64
CA ASP A 388 -20.05 -9.13 -2.79
C ASP A 388 -19.77 -8.09 -3.89
N LYS A 389 -20.68 -7.13 -4.07
CA LYS A 389 -20.48 -6.02 -5.01
C LYS A 389 -19.24 -5.20 -4.72
N THR A 390 -19.00 -4.86 -3.46
CA THR A 390 -17.91 -3.97 -3.02
C THR A 390 -16.61 -4.70 -2.72
N LEU A 391 -16.61 -6.03 -2.82
CA LEU A 391 -15.39 -6.84 -2.73
C LEU A 391 -14.56 -6.80 -4.02
N SER A 392 -15.16 -6.39 -5.15
CA SER A 392 -14.47 -6.25 -6.43
C SER A 392 -14.52 -4.80 -6.93
N CYS A 393 -13.45 -4.35 -7.58
CA CYS A 393 -13.43 -3.09 -8.34
C CYS A 393 -13.87 -3.26 -9.80
N LYS A 394 -14.31 -4.44 -10.21
CA LYS A 394 -14.66 -4.76 -11.60
C LYS A 394 -15.68 -3.78 -12.18
N ASP A 395 -16.75 -3.53 -11.44
CA ASP A 395 -17.89 -2.72 -11.88
C ASP A 395 -17.80 -1.24 -11.44
N MET A 396 -16.63 -0.81 -10.93
CA MET A 396 -16.42 0.62 -10.65
C MET A 396 -16.46 1.45 -11.92
N PRO A 397 -17.36 2.45 -12.02
CA PRO A 397 -17.51 3.25 -13.24
C PRO A 397 -16.32 4.18 -13.50
N VAL A 398 -15.64 4.64 -12.46
CA VAL A 398 -14.45 5.50 -12.56
C VAL A 398 -13.30 4.86 -11.79
N LYS A 399 -12.20 4.57 -12.49
CA LYS A 399 -10.99 4.09 -11.83
C LYS A 399 -10.31 5.23 -11.07
N LEU A 400 -9.63 4.90 -9.98
CA LEU A 400 -9.09 5.91 -9.05
C LEU A 400 -7.95 6.75 -9.66
N ASP A 401 -7.27 6.24 -10.68
CA ASP A 401 -6.28 6.96 -11.48
C ASP A 401 -6.88 7.98 -12.45
N GLN A 402 -8.22 7.97 -12.60
CA GLN A 402 -8.99 8.87 -13.47
C GLN A 402 -9.71 9.97 -12.68
N ILE A 403 -9.52 10.05 -11.38
CA ILE A 403 -10.07 11.11 -10.55
C ILE A 403 -9.39 12.42 -10.93
N GLN A 404 -10.19 13.40 -11.33
CA GLN A 404 -9.71 14.75 -11.61
C GLN A 404 -9.77 15.59 -10.34
N TYR A 405 -8.72 16.35 -10.12
CA TYR A 405 -8.69 17.33 -9.03
C TYR A 405 -9.53 18.54 -9.37
N ASN A 406 -10.23 19.10 -8.38
CA ASN A 406 -11.05 20.28 -8.57
C ASN A 406 -10.22 21.54 -8.81
N TYR A 407 -9.00 21.54 -8.29
CA TYR A 407 -8.06 22.65 -8.49
C TYR A 407 -6.64 22.15 -8.42
N SER A 408 -5.74 22.99 -8.85
CA SER A 408 -4.34 22.68 -8.88
C SER A 408 -3.50 23.90 -8.60
N TRP A 409 -2.31 23.67 -8.12
CA TRP A 409 -1.30 24.70 -8.04
C TRP A 409 -0.65 24.89 -9.40
N GLN A 410 -0.60 26.12 -9.87
CA GLN A 410 0.26 26.51 -10.97
C GLN A 410 0.75 27.94 -10.76
N PRO A 411 2.03 28.23 -11.02
CA PRO A 411 2.46 29.60 -11.10
C PRO A 411 1.91 30.21 -12.40
N ASP A 412 0.98 31.12 -12.25
CA ASP A 412 0.73 32.12 -13.27
C ASP A 412 1.80 33.19 -13.07
N TRP A 413 2.60 33.43 -14.06
CA TRP A 413 3.66 34.45 -14.01
C TRP A 413 3.14 35.88 -13.78
N SER A 414 1.84 36.07 -13.84
CA SER A 414 1.15 37.26 -13.38
C SER A 414 0.74 37.26 -11.89
N ASN A 415 1.19 36.28 -11.11
CA ASN A 415 0.88 36.04 -9.70
C ASN A 415 -0.58 35.67 -9.40
N THR A 416 -1.29 35.09 -10.34
CA THR A 416 -2.63 34.50 -10.10
C THR A 416 -2.55 32.97 -10.07
N TRP A 417 -3.25 32.39 -9.11
CA TRP A 417 -3.47 30.96 -9.03
C TRP A 417 -4.75 30.60 -9.80
N LYS A 418 -4.70 29.54 -10.60
CA LYS A 418 -5.83 29.07 -11.39
C LYS A 418 -6.23 27.65 -10.99
N GLU A 419 -7.52 27.40 -11.00
CA GLU A 419 -8.09 26.05 -10.79
C GLU A 419 -7.89 25.19 -12.04
N ILE A 420 -6.71 24.58 -12.16
CA ILE A 420 -6.38 23.73 -13.31
C ILE A 420 -5.60 22.54 -12.80
N PRO A 421 -5.96 21.33 -13.23
CA PRO A 421 -5.16 20.14 -12.94
C PRO A 421 -3.72 20.33 -13.39
N CYS A 422 -2.80 20.24 -12.45
CA CYS A 422 -1.38 20.37 -12.70
C CYS A 422 -0.67 19.13 -12.21
N ASP A 423 -0.40 18.26 -13.15
CA ASP A 423 0.27 17.01 -12.91
C ASP A 423 1.76 17.15 -13.22
N CYS A 424 2.59 17.09 -12.20
CA CYS A 424 4.05 17.20 -12.36
C CYS A 424 4.69 15.88 -12.71
N ALA A 425 3.99 14.79 -12.53
CA ALA A 425 4.46 13.48 -12.93
C ALA A 425 3.46 12.84 -13.88
N PRO A 426 3.89 12.44 -15.07
CA PRO A 426 3.03 11.77 -16.03
C PRO A 426 2.70 10.32 -15.63
N ALA A 427 3.24 9.84 -14.53
CA ALA A 427 3.07 8.46 -14.12
C ALA A 427 1.66 8.21 -13.57
N PRO A 428 0.93 7.25 -14.13
CA PRO A 428 -0.39 6.87 -13.61
C PRO A 428 -0.33 6.15 -12.26
N TYR A 429 0.86 5.78 -11.78
CA TYR A 429 1.08 5.00 -10.56
C TYR A 429 1.97 5.75 -9.60
N GLY A 430 1.38 6.47 -8.65
CA GLY A 430 2.10 7.09 -7.55
C GLY A 430 3.17 8.09 -7.96
N GLY A 431 2.93 8.80 -9.04
CA GLY A 431 3.87 9.82 -9.51
C GLY A 431 3.97 11.01 -8.57
N LEU A 432 4.85 11.94 -8.93
CA LEU A 432 5.04 13.18 -8.19
C LEU A 432 3.88 14.13 -8.42
N ILE A 433 2.73 13.84 -7.87
CA ILE A 433 1.62 14.77 -7.88
C ILE A 433 1.93 15.91 -6.92
N TYR A 434 1.76 17.11 -7.42
CA TYR A 434 2.13 18.33 -6.72
C TYR A 434 1.18 18.73 -5.61
N TYR A 435 -0.08 18.23 -5.64
CA TYR A 435 -1.11 18.65 -4.70
C TYR A 435 -2.13 17.57 -4.41
N PHE A 436 -2.46 17.37 -3.13
CA PHE A 436 -3.61 16.59 -2.70
C PHE A 436 -4.78 17.52 -2.46
N ASP A 437 -5.86 17.29 -3.18
CA ASP A 437 -7.11 17.97 -2.89
C ASP A 437 -7.62 17.51 -1.51
N PRO A 438 -7.83 18.43 -0.54
CA PRO A 438 -8.32 18.06 0.78
C PRO A 438 -9.69 17.37 0.76
N ASP A 439 -10.48 17.53 -0.31
CA ASP A 439 -11.76 16.85 -0.49
C ASP A 439 -11.58 15.36 -0.81
N TYR A 440 -10.40 14.95 -1.27
CA TYR A 440 -10.10 13.56 -1.61
C TYR A 440 -9.14 12.87 -0.64
N TYR A 441 -8.36 13.63 0.12
CA TYR A 441 -7.32 13.07 0.97
C TYR A 441 -7.42 13.61 2.39
N PRO A 442 -7.26 12.73 3.39
CA PRO A 442 -7.27 13.14 4.80
C PRO A 442 -6.21 14.19 5.12
N LYS A 443 -6.54 15.09 6.03
CA LYS A 443 -5.65 16.19 6.46
C LYS A 443 -4.29 15.72 7.02
N LYS A 444 -4.22 14.47 7.51
CA LYS A 444 -2.97 13.86 8.02
C LYS A 444 -1.85 13.77 6.98
N PHE A 445 -2.18 13.91 5.69
CA PHE A 445 -1.21 13.89 4.59
C PHE A 445 -0.76 15.28 4.14
N SER A 446 -1.03 16.34 4.89
CA SER A 446 -0.67 17.71 4.52
C SER A 446 0.83 17.91 4.26
N ASP A 447 1.69 17.29 5.07
CA ASP A 447 3.14 17.40 4.90
C ASP A 447 3.61 16.73 3.60
N LEU A 448 3.02 15.59 3.25
CA LEU A 448 3.32 14.91 1.98
C LEU A 448 2.83 15.73 0.79
N ASN A 449 1.67 16.39 0.92
CA ASN A 449 1.15 17.32 -0.07
C ASN A 449 2.09 18.50 -0.30
N GLU A 450 2.57 19.14 0.75
CA GLU A 450 3.54 20.23 0.64
C GLU A 450 4.85 19.78 0.01
N LEU A 451 5.35 18.61 0.37
CA LEU A 451 6.53 18.03 -0.25
C LEU A 451 6.35 17.86 -1.77
N ASN A 452 5.22 17.31 -2.20
CA ASN A 452 4.92 17.13 -3.61
C ASN A 452 4.76 18.46 -4.36
N ARG A 453 4.16 19.46 -3.75
CA ARG A 453 4.11 20.81 -4.30
C ARG A 453 5.51 21.38 -4.55
N TRP A 454 6.39 21.28 -3.57
CA TRP A 454 7.76 21.75 -3.70
C TRP A 454 8.55 21.00 -4.77
N LYS A 455 8.40 19.71 -4.89
CA LYS A 455 9.01 18.91 -5.97
C LYS A 455 8.51 19.37 -7.33
N CYS A 456 7.22 19.65 -7.48
CA CYS A 456 6.66 20.21 -8.69
C CYS A 456 7.30 21.54 -9.06
N VAL A 457 7.38 22.48 -8.12
CA VAL A 457 8.02 23.78 -8.33
C VAL A 457 9.48 23.62 -8.75
N VAL A 458 10.23 22.80 -8.01
CA VAL A 458 11.65 22.58 -8.31
C VAL A 458 11.85 22.01 -9.70
N SER A 459 11.05 21.01 -10.11
CA SER A 459 11.19 20.41 -11.43
C SER A 459 10.87 21.38 -12.57
N ILE A 460 9.88 22.25 -12.41
CA ILE A 460 9.57 23.30 -13.39
C ILE A 460 10.73 24.30 -13.54
N TYR A 461 11.29 24.75 -12.42
CA TYR A 461 12.36 25.75 -12.45
C TYR A 461 13.73 25.19 -12.90
N VAL A 462 14.03 23.96 -12.52
CA VAL A 462 15.34 23.35 -12.83
C VAL A 462 15.37 22.78 -14.24
N ASN A 463 14.24 22.23 -14.70
CA ASN A 463 14.16 21.65 -16.03
C ASN A 463 12.84 21.99 -16.74
N PRO A 464 12.69 23.24 -17.20
CA PRO A 464 11.47 23.71 -17.86
C PRO A 464 11.06 22.88 -19.09
N SER A 465 12.02 22.26 -19.77
CA SER A 465 11.76 21.45 -20.97
C SER A 465 10.92 20.20 -20.69
N MET A 466 10.90 19.70 -19.45
CA MET A 466 10.04 18.58 -19.06
C MET A 466 8.54 18.91 -19.17
N TYR A 467 8.21 20.19 -19.14
CA TYR A 467 6.85 20.71 -19.12
C TYR A 467 6.56 21.61 -20.31
N SER A 468 7.24 21.39 -21.42
CA SER A 468 7.03 22.20 -22.62
C SER A 468 5.61 22.04 -23.13
N MET A 469 5.03 23.12 -23.62
CA MET A 469 3.66 23.13 -24.22
C MET A 469 3.58 22.19 -25.44
N GLU A 470 4.67 21.94 -26.10
CA GLU A 470 4.74 21.05 -27.28
C GLU A 470 4.52 19.58 -26.87
N ASN A 471 4.98 19.19 -25.71
CA ASN A 471 4.85 17.80 -25.23
C ASN A 471 3.53 17.50 -24.51
N LYS A 472 2.73 18.52 -24.22
CA LYS A 472 1.47 18.39 -23.45
C LYS A 472 1.57 17.54 -22.18
N THR A 473 2.76 17.51 -21.59
CA THR A 473 3.07 16.64 -20.45
C THR A 473 2.60 17.20 -19.12
N SER A 474 2.25 18.49 -19.09
CA SER A 474 1.68 19.14 -17.91
C SER A 474 0.63 20.16 -18.31
N ALA A 475 -0.55 20.04 -17.74
CA ALA A 475 -1.62 21.04 -17.87
C ALA A 475 -1.21 22.41 -17.29
N CYS A 476 -0.21 22.46 -16.39
CA CYS A 476 0.30 23.68 -15.80
C CYS A 476 0.91 24.66 -16.78
N LEU A 477 1.37 24.18 -17.92
CA LEU A 477 2.11 24.99 -18.91
C LEU A 477 1.31 25.25 -20.18
N ASN A 478 0.05 24.85 -20.23
CA ASN A 478 -0.84 25.09 -21.36
C ASN A 478 -1.56 26.44 -21.28
N TYR A 479 -0.87 27.51 -20.85
CA TYR A 479 -1.39 28.90 -20.76
C TYR A 479 -0.57 29.85 -21.54
#